data_2e704bd642a14eccd4c8d1817a92ebdf
#
_entry.id   2e704bd642a14eccd4c8d1817a92ebdf
#
_cell.length_a   1.000
_cell.length_b   1.000
_cell.length_c   1.000
_cell.angle_alpha   90.00
_cell.angle_beta   90.00
_cell.angle_gamma   90.00
#
_symmetry.space_group_name_H-M   'P 1'
#
loop_
_entity.id
_entity.type
_entity.pdbx_description
1 polymer ?
#
loop_
_entity_poly.entity_id
_entity_poly.type
_entity_poly.pdbx_seq_one_letter_code
_entity_poly.pdbx_strand_id
1 'polypeptide(L)'
;MMSVKSTIALSVCILLLLSTSSCEKEPGEGGNSSIYGKVIVRDYNAEFTYLKEEYPGRDVDVFIIYGDDKSVSNRVRTSYDGVYEFRYLRKGEYKIFAYSKDSTLMTNSVVPVIKEVTIDDNKSEVEVPDLIIFN
;
A
#
# COMPACT_ATOMS: atom_id res chain seq x y z
N MET A 1 54.02 -18.20 26.58
CA MET A 1 52.68 -18.52 27.10
C MET A 1 51.66 -17.52 26.55
N MET A 2 50.82 -17.95 25.67
CA MET A 2 49.73 -17.09 25.18
C MET A 2 48.76 -16.81 26.33
N SER A 3 48.60 -15.56 26.65
CA SER A 3 47.75 -15.14 27.76
C SER A 3 46.27 -15.44 27.43
N VAL A 4 45.59 -16.16 28.30
CA VAL A 4 44.14 -16.44 28.22
C VAL A 4 43.33 -15.13 28.11
N LYS A 5 43.86 -14.03 28.55
CA LYS A 5 43.29 -12.69 28.45
C LYS A 5 43.14 -12.21 26.98
N SER A 6 44.04 -12.61 26.08
CA SER A 6 43.99 -12.28 24.65
C SER A 6 42.89 -13.01 23.92
N THR A 7 42.65 -14.27 24.25
CA THR A 7 41.58 -15.08 23.66
C THR A 7 40.21 -14.64 24.13
N ILE A 8 40.06 -14.22 25.36
CA ILE A 8 38.80 -13.70 25.90
C ILE A 8 38.45 -12.35 25.25
N ALA A 9 39.45 -11.45 25.07
CA ALA A 9 39.26 -10.15 24.42
C ALA A 9 38.80 -10.31 22.95
N LEU A 10 39.35 -11.28 22.22
CA LEU A 10 38.97 -11.57 20.84
C LEU A 10 37.53 -12.13 20.77
N SER A 11 37.17 -13.00 21.71
CA SER A 11 35.82 -13.59 21.78
C SER A 11 34.74 -12.53 22.10
N VAL A 12 35.05 -11.59 22.98
CA VAL A 12 34.14 -10.48 23.32
C VAL A 12 33.96 -9.51 22.14
N CYS A 13 35.04 -9.21 21.38
CA CYS A 13 34.91 -8.39 20.16
C CYS A 13 34.06 -9.06 19.08
N ILE A 14 34.14 -10.35 18.90
CA ILE A 14 33.30 -11.10 17.93
C ILE A 14 31.85 -11.09 18.37
N LEU A 15 31.58 -11.17 19.66
CA LEU A 15 30.19 -11.13 20.17
C LEU A 15 29.54 -9.74 20.04
N LEU A 16 30.31 -8.66 20.08
CA LEU A 16 29.83 -7.29 19.89
C LEU A 16 29.52 -6.97 18.41
N LEU A 17 30.16 -7.66 17.47
CA LEU A 17 29.93 -7.46 16.04
C LEU A 17 28.62 -8.10 15.51
N LEU A 18 28.00 -8.98 16.28
CA LEU A 18 26.77 -9.66 15.94
C LEU A 18 25.49 -8.90 16.35
N SER A 19 25.62 -7.79 17.04
CA SER A 19 24.48 -7.02 17.57
C SER A 19 24.04 -5.85 16.68
N THR A 20 24.50 -5.74 15.45
CA THR A 20 23.93 -4.82 14.47
C THR A 20 22.77 -5.47 13.71
N SER A 21 21.76 -5.96 14.41
CA SER A 21 20.46 -6.19 13.78
C SER A 21 19.87 -4.83 13.49
N SER A 22 20.01 -4.38 12.25
CA SER A 22 19.28 -3.25 11.71
C SER A 22 17.79 -3.54 11.88
N CYS A 23 17.15 -2.88 12.83
CA CYS A 23 15.70 -2.97 13.03
C CYS A 23 15.05 -2.12 11.95
N GLU A 24 14.84 -2.69 10.75
CA GLU A 24 14.01 -2.09 9.71
C GLU A 24 12.57 -2.09 10.21
N LYS A 25 11.96 -0.90 10.24
CA LYS A 25 10.56 -0.76 10.65
C LYS A 25 9.66 -1.30 9.55
N GLU A 26 8.67 -2.08 9.93
CA GLU A 26 7.65 -2.61 9.02
C GLU A 26 6.84 -1.50 8.34
N PRO A 27 6.26 -1.77 7.14
CA PRO A 27 5.33 -0.86 6.49
C PRO A 27 4.17 -0.49 7.42
N GLY A 28 3.70 0.73 7.31
CA GLY A 28 2.58 1.23 8.12
C GLY A 28 2.71 2.70 8.46
N GLU A 29 1.92 3.15 9.42
CA GLU A 29 1.95 4.52 9.91
C GLU A 29 3.17 4.80 10.77
N GLY A 30 3.57 6.07 10.81
CA GLY A 30 4.69 6.56 11.60
C GLY A 30 5.90 7.00 10.78
N GLY A 31 5.74 7.14 9.47
CA GLY A 31 6.72 7.71 8.55
C GLY A 31 6.35 9.11 8.08
N ASN A 32 7.03 9.58 7.04
CA ASN A 32 6.86 10.90 6.44
C ASN A 32 6.50 10.84 4.95
N SER A 33 6.16 9.68 4.44
CA SER A 33 5.78 9.48 3.05
C SER A 33 4.27 9.41 2.88
N SER A 34 3.80 9.61 1.67
CA SER A 34 2.39 9.49 1.31
C SER A 34 2.21 8.71 0.01
N ILE A 35 1.04 8.11 -0.12
CA ILE A 35 0.55 7.48 -1.34
C ILE A 35 -0.74 8.18 -1.72
N TYR A 36 -0.85 8.59 -2.97
CA TYR A 36 -2.05 9.26 -3.48
C TYR A 36 -2.42 8.77 -4.88
N GLY A 37 -3.64 8.99 -5.27
CA GLY A 37 -4.13 8.63 -6.59
C GLY A 37 -5.57 9.07 -6.82
N LYS A 38 -6.14 8.58 -7.92
CA LYS A 38 -7.51 8.85 -8.31
C LYS A 38 -8.33 7.58 -8.48
N VAL A 39 -9.61 7.69 -8.22
CA VAL A 39 -10.62 6.71 -8.61
C VAL A 39 -11.42 7.29 -9.78
N ILE A 40 -11.54 6.51 -10.84
CA ILE A 40 -12.37 6.82 -12.01
C ILE A 40 -13.48 5.79 -12.07
N VAL A 41 -14.72 6.26 -12.19
CA VAL A 41 -15.88 5.40 -12.39
C VAL A 41 -16.20 5.33 -13.87
N ARG A 42 -16.34 4.12 -14.38
CA ARG A 42 -16.89 3.85 -15.71
C ARG A 42 -18.26 3.20 -15.55
N ASP A 43 -19.29 3.92 -15.93
CA ASP A 43 -20.66 3.42 -15.91
C ASP A 43 -21.00 2.75 -17.24
N TYR A 44 -21.24 1.45 -17.20
CA TYR A 44 -21.63 0.64 -18.33
C TYR A 44 -23.12 0.26 -18.26
N ASN A 45 -23.68 -0.15 -19.40
CA ASN A 45 -24.96 -0.85 -19.39
C ASN A 45 -24.84 -2.22 -18.69
N ALA A 46 -25.97 -2.84 -18.39
CA ALA A 46 -26.01 -4.09 -17.61
C ALA A 46 -25.20 -5.25 -18.23
N GLU A 47 -25.08 -5.26 -19.54
CA GLU A 47 -24.34 -6.29 -20.31
C GLU A 47 -22.84 -5.94 -20.51
N PHE A 48 -22.35 -4.81 -20.00
CA PHE A 48 -20.98 -4.31 -20.20
C PHE A 48 -20.55 -4.18 -21.68
N THR A 49 -21.48 -3.91 -22.57
CA THR A 49 -21.22 -3.75 -24.01
C THR A 49 -21.08 -2.31 -24.45
N TYR A 50 -21.56 -1.37 -23.63
CA TYR A 50 -21.62 0.05 -23.94
C TYR A 50 -21.29 0.92 -22.72
N LEU A 51 -20.29 1.80 -22.89
CA LEU A 51 -19.93 2.79 -21.89
C LEU A 51 -20.88 3.99 -21.98
N LYS A 52 -21.63 4.23 -20.92
CA LYS A 52 -22.56 5.37 -20.81
C LYS A 52 -21.83 6.64 -20.43
N GLU A 53 -21.00 6.58 -19.39
CA GLU A 53 -20.37 7.73 -18.78
C GLU A 53 -19.07 7.34 -18.06
N GLU A 54 -18.12 8.29 -18.03
CA GLU A 54 -16.91 8.18 -17.21
C GLU A 54 -16.79 9.45 -16.37
N TYR A 55 -16.54 9.31 -15.07
CA TYR A 55 -16.45 10.44 -14.16
C TYR A 55 -15.55 10.14 -12.96
N PRO A 56 -15.03 11.19 -12.27
CA PRO A 56 -14.29 11.00 -11.02
C PRO A 56 -15.13 10.31 -9.96
N GLY A 57 -14.58 9.28 -9.33
CA GLY A 57 -15.25 8.53 -8.26
C GLY A 57 -15.18 9.28 -6.93
N ARG A 58 -16.16 10.12 -6.65
CA ARG A 58 -16.29 10.83 -5.36
C ARG A 58 -16.94 9.95 -4.30
N ASP A 59 -16.59 10.19 -3.04
CA ASP A 59 -17.10 9.44 -1.88
C ASP A 59 -16.91 7.91 -1.98
N VAL A 60 -15.90 7.48 -2.71
CA VAL A 60 -15.52 6.08 -2.84
C VAL A 60 -14.57 5.70 -1.71
N ASP A 61 -14.86 4.59 -1.05
CA ASP A 61 -13.95 4.02 -0.05
C ASP A 61 -12.73 3.41 -0.74
N VAL A 62 -11.54 3.87 -0.39
CA VAL A 62 -10.26 3.33 -0.82
C VAL A 62 -9.55 2.74 0.38
N PHE A 63 -9.08 1.52 0.24
CA PHE A 63 -8.47 0.73 1.30
C PHE A 63 -6.98 0.55 1.06
N ILE A 64 -6.23 0.44 2.16
CA ILE A 64 -4.81 0.13 2.14
C ILE A 64 -4.51 -1.09 3.02
N ILE A 65 -3.62 -1.94 2.55
CA ILE A 65 -3.04 -3.05 3.29
C ILE A 65 -1.55 -2.80 3.43
N TYR A 66 -1.04 -2.84 4.67
CA TYR A 66 0.37 -2.65 4.97
C TYR A 66 1.13 -3.96 4.83
N GLY A 67 2.12 -3.98 3.94
CA GLY A 67 2.98 -5.15 3.76
C GLY A 67 2.20 -6.44 3.51
N ASP A 68 2.46 -7.44 4.34
CA ASP A 68 1.84 -8.77 4.26
C ASP A 68 0.63 -8.96 5.19
N ASP A 69 0.05 -7.88 5.70
CA ASP A 69 -1.14 -7.96 6.56
C ASP A 69 -2.27 -8.72 5.87
N LYS A 70 -3.03 -9.50 6.65
CA LYS A 70 -4.14 -10.32 6.14
C LYS A 70 -5.46 -9.58 6.06
N SER A 71 -5.53 -8.39 6.64
CA SER A 71 -6.74 -7.57 6.71
C SER A 71 -6.44 -6.13 6.30
N VAL A 72 -7.50 -5.37 6.04
CA VAL A 72 -7.41 -3.94 5.76
C VAL A 72 -6.79 -3.22 6.95
N SER A 73 -5.76 -2.42 6.67
CA SER A 73 -5.04 -1.66 7.69
C SER A 73 -5.64 -0.28 7.92
N ASN A 74 -6.10 0.38 6.87
CA ASN A 74 -6.74 1.69 6.94
C ASN A 74 -7.66 1.94 5.73
N ARG A 75 -8.47 3.00 5.82
CA ARG A 75 -9.43 3.40 4.80
C ARG A 75 -9.52 4.92 4.71
N VAL A 76 -9.63 5.46 3.51
CA VAL A 76 -9.96 6.86 3.24
C VAL A 76 -11.10 6.94 2.21
N ARG A 77 -11.75 8.10 2.15
CA ARG A 77 -12.73 8.42 1.10
C ARG A 77 -12.14 9.36 0.09
N THR A 78 -12.50 9.16 -1.16
CA THR A 78 -12.14 10.10 -2.22
C THR A 78 -12.85 11.44 -2.06
N SER A 79 -12.16 12.48 -2.51
CA SER A 79 -12.70 13.83 -2.62
C SER A 79 -13.72 13.93 -3.75
N TYR A 80 -14.29 15.14 -3.93
CA TYR A 80 -15.18 15.44 -5.06
C TYR A 80 -14.55 15.14 -6.42
N ASP A 81 -13.24 15.36 -6.56
CA ASP A 81 -12.47 15.08 -7.78
C ASP A 81 -11.97 13.64 -7.90
N GLY A 82 -12.38 12.76 -7.00
CA GLY A 82 -11.98 11.35 -6.98
C GLY A 82 -10.59 11.09 -6.43
N VAL A 83 -9.97 12.07 -5.79
CA VAL A 83 -8.60 11.95 -5.25
C VAL A 83 -8.62 11.34 -3.85
N TYR A 84 -7.69 10.46 -3.59
CA TYR A 84 -7.42 9.89 -2.26
C TYR A 84 -5.96 10.03 -1.89
N GLU A 85 -5.66 10.05 -0.59
CA GLU A 85 -4.31 10.13 -0.05
C GLU A 85 -4.21 9.38 1.28
N PHE A 86 -3.14 8.58 1.41
CA PHE A 86 -2.71 7.98 2.66
C PHE A 86 -1.39 8.62 3.09
N ARG A 87 -1.38 9.26 4.26
CA ARG A 87 -0.25 10.04 4.78
C ARG A 87 0.49 9.32 5.90
N TYR A 88 1.65 9.84 6.24
CA TYR A 88 2.47 9.41 7.37
C TYR A 88 2.87 7.95 7.30
N LEU A 89 3.21 7.49 6.09
CA LEU A 89 3.61 6.12 5.83
C LEU A 89 5.13 5.95 5.91
N ARG A 90 5.54 4.77 6.36
CA ARG A 90 6.93 4.31 6.34
C ARG A 90 7.28 3.74 4.98
N LYS A 91 8.58 3.53 4.73
CA LYS A 91 9.03 2.74 3.58
C LYS A 91 8.47 1.32 3.64
N GLY A 92 8.23 0.74 2.50
CA GLY A 92 7.76 -0.63 2.37
C GLY A 92 6.77 -0.82 1.24
N GLU A 93 6.20 -2.01 1.21
CA GLU A 93 5.22 -2.42 0.21
C GLU A 93 3.79 -2.24 0.74
N TYR A 94 2.92 -1.79 -0.15
CA TYR A 94 1.51 -1.50 0.15
C TYR A 94 0.62 -2.01 -0.97
N LYS A 95 -0.61 -2.38 -0.61
CA LYS A 95 -1.68 -2.67 -1.56
C LYS A 95 -2.80 -1.66 -1.37
N ILE A 96 -3.21 -1.02 -2.46
CA ILE A 96 -4.31 -0.05 -2.49
C ILE A 96 -5.42 -0.66 -3.32
N PHE A 97 -6.66 -0.59 -2.86
CA PHE A 97 -7.77 -1.12 -3.62
C PHE A 97 -9.09 -0.38 -3.35
N ALA A 98 -9.98 -0.48 -4.31
CA ALA A 98 -11.39 -0.09 -4.21
C ALA A 98 -12.26 -1.21 -4.80
N TYR A 99 -13.51 -1.27 -4.40
CA TYR A 99 -14.45 -2.26 -4.93
C TYR A 99 -15.12 -1.77 -6.21
N SER A 100 -15.31 -2.68 -7.14
CA SER A 100 -15.95 -2.48 -8.43
C SER A 100 -17.01 -3.52 -8.67
N LYS A 101 -18.00 -3.23 -9.51
CA LYS A 101 -18.85 -4.30 -10.09
C LYS A 101 -17.97 -5.26 -10.90
N ASP A 102 -18.38 -6.52 -10.94
CA ASP A 102 -17.72 -7.54 -11.75
C ASP A 102 -18.10 -7.38 -13.22
N SER A 103 -17.14 -6.91 -14.04
CA SER A 103 -17.35 -6.72 -15.48
C SER A 103 -17.41 -8.02 -16.28
N THR A 104 -17.05 -9.15 -15.68
CA THR A 104 -17.14 -10.47 -16.31
C THR A 104 -18.56 -11.06 -16.25
N LEU A 105 -19.45 -10.46 -15.47
CA LEU A 105 -20.81 -10.93 -15.19
C LEU A 105 -20.89 -12.34 -14.57
N MET A 106 -19.76 -12.83 -14.05
CA MET A 106 -19.70 -14.16 -13.43
C MET A 106 -20.27 -14.16 -12.02
N THR A 107 -20.27 -13.00 -11.36
CA THR A 107 -20.83 -12.82 -10.03
C THR A 107 -21.69 -11.57 -9.95
N ASN A 108 -22.69 -11.57 -9.06
CA ASN A 108 -23.44 -10.35 -8.70
C ASN A 108 -22.76 -9.58 -7.54
N SER A 109 -21.56 -9.97 -7.19
CA SER A 109 -20.78 -9.38 -6.09
C SER A 109 -19.81 -8.32 -6.62
N VAL A 110 -19.33 -7.50 -5.72
CA VAL A 110 -18.22 -6.57 -6.01
C VAL A 110 -16.89 -7.31 -5.97
N VAL A 111 -15.95 -6.85 -6.78
CA VAL A 111 -14.58 -7.36 -6.85
C VAL A 111 -13.59 -6.25 -6.54
N PRO A 112 -12.46 -6.54 -5.87
CA PRO A 112 -11.45 -5.53 -5.58
C PRO A 112 -10.62 -5.22 -6.83
N VAL A 113 -10.37 -3.94 -7.08
CA VAL A 113 -9.38 -3.45 -8.05
C VAL A 113 -8.14 -3.06 -7.26
N ILE A 114 -7.08 -3.85 -7.35
CA ILE A 114 -5.89 -3.75 -6.50
C ILE A 114 -4.72 -3.16 -7.29
N LYS A 115 -4.01 -2.22 -6.67
CA LYS A 115 -2.70 -1.71 -7.12
C LYS A 115 -1.65 -1.95 -6.04
N GLU A 116 -0.51 -2.48 -6.44
CA GLU A 116 0.65 -2.63 -5.56
C GLU A 116 1.54 -1.39 -5.69
N VAL A 117 2.02 -0.91 -4.55
CA VAL A 117 2.81 0.32 -4.45
C VAL A 117 3.96 0.11 -3.49
N THR A 118 5.14 0.58 -3.87
CA THR A 118 6.33 0.55 -3.00
C THR A 118 6.79 1.97 -2.68
N ILE A 119 7.04 2.23 -1.40
CA ILE A 119 7.72 3.44 -0.93
C ILE A 119 9.18 3.08 -0.65
N ASP A 120 10.09 3.58 -1.48
CA ASP A 120 11.53 3.28 -1.39
C ASP A 120 12.30 4.29 -0.53
N ASP A 121 11.83 5.52 -0.46
CA ASP A 121 12.51 6.64 0.21
C ASP A 121 11.66 7.25 1.32
N ASN A 122 12.33 7.82 2.33
CA ASN A 122 11.69 8.65 3.33
C ASN A 122 11.25 9.98 2.71
N LYS A 123 10.14 10.54 3.17
CA LYS A 123 9.56 11.81 2.68
C LYS A 123 9.25 11.82 1.18
N SER A 124 8.82 10.69 0.65
CA SER A 124 8.38 10.57 -0.73
C SER A 124 6.86 10.67 -0.87
N GLU A 125 6.43 11.18 -2.01
CA GLU A 125 5.03 11.19 -2.44
C GLU A 125 4.93 10.25 -3.64
N VAL A 126 4.19 9.15 -3.49
CA VAL A 126 4.08 8.13 -4.53
C VAL A 126 2.69 8.20 -5.15
N GLU A 127 2.64 8.44 -6.45
CA GLU A 127 1.40 8.42 -7.22
C GLU A 127 1.07 6.99 -7.66
N VAL A 128 -0.17 6.58 -7.42
CA VAL A 128 -0.71 5.31 -7.87
C VAL A 128 -1.42 5.52 -9.21
N PRO A 129 -1.26 4.63 -10.20
CA PRO A 129 -2.12 4.64 -11.38
C PRO A 129 -3.60 4.62 -11.01
N ASP A 130 -4.44 5.26 -11.82
CA ASP A 130 -5.86 5.39 -11.54
C ASP A 130 -6.52 4.04 -11.23
N LEU A 131 -7.31 4.01 -10.15
CA LEU A 131 -8.20 2.91 -9.85
C LEU A 131 -9.47 3.08 -10.68
N ILE A 132 -9.64 2.23 -11.68
CA ILE A 132 -10.82 2.25 -12.54
C ILE A 132 -11.82 1.24 -12.01
N ILE A 133 -12.97 1.72 -11.60
CA ILE A 133 -14.06 0.89 -11.08
C ILE A 133 -15.28 1.01 -11.97
N PHE A 134 -16.05 -0.04 -12.02
CA PHE A 134 -17.30 -0.10 -12.80
C PHE A 134 -18.51 0.08 -11.90
N ASN A 135 -19.53 0.75 -12.45
CA ASN A 135 -20.83 0.97 -11.81
C ASN A 135 -21.95 0.41 -12.69
#